data_15b3cb68171759e0c5df43998590edff
#
_entry.id   15b3cb68171759e0c5df43998590edff
#
_cell.length_a   1.000
_cell.length_b   1.000
_cell.length_c   1.000
_cell.angle_alpha   90.00
_cell.angle_beta   90.00
_cell.angle_gamma   90.00
#
_symmetry.space_group_name_H-M   'P 1'
#
loop_
_entity.id
_entity.type
_entity.pdbx_description
1 polymer ?
#
loop_
_entity_poly.entity_id
_entity_poly.type
_entity_poly.pdbx_seq_one_letter_code
_entity_poly.pdbx_strand_id
1 'polypeptide(L)'
;MPLIHVNAGPSGPVLHDGAGDLAEGLPDLMRGAGPVILMVHGYKYAPHHATECPHDHIFSLTPQRTCFKVRSWPAGLGFGAGATDEGLGIGFGWPARGNIWRAYAAAAEAGAQLAQLVMMIRAVRPDRPIHAVAHSLGARVVLSALAHLPEGAVRRLILLAGAEFGQRAAAALDTPAGRGVELINITSRENDFYDFLLECLIPAPRRGDRSLGLALTTGPNVLTLQMDHPGTLAALNRAGFSIAPPAARVCHWSPYTRPGVFSLYNRLLRAGPDLPLAALRAALPCVTEPRWSRL
;
A
#
# COMPACT_ATOMS: atom_id res chain seq x y z
N MET A 1 -2.48 22.02 -4.66
CA MET A 1 -1.51 20.96 -5.05
C MET A 1 -2.18 19.60 -4.85
N PRO A 2 -1.95 18.62 -5.71
CA PRO A 2 -2.66 17.34 -5.63
C PRO A 2 -2.03 16.36 -4.60
N LEU A 3 -1.20 16.83 -3.69
CA LEU A 3 -0.53 16.03 -2.66
C LEU A 3 -0.62 16.72 -1.30
N ILE A 4 -1.08 15.96 -0.29
CA ILE A 4 -1.06 16.36 1.12
C ILE A 4 -0.42 15.28 1.98
N HIS A 5 0.06 15.71 3.14
CA HIS A 5 0.63 14.85 4.16
C HIS A 5 -0.25 14.83 5.40
N VAL A 6 -0.68 13.63 5.79
CA VAL A 6 -1.58 13.40 6.92
C VAL A 6 -0.94 12.42 7.89
N ASN A 7 -1.06 12.64 9.18
CA ASN A 7 -0.56 11.74 10.21
C ASN A 7 -1.71 11.10 10.99
N ALA A 8 -1.47 9.88 11.47
CA ALA A 8 -2.22 9.32 12.57
C ALA A 8 -1.93 10.14 13.83
N GLY A 9 -2.91 10.87 14.33
CA GLY A 9 -2.81 11.71 15.52
C GLY A 9 -3.50 11.08 16.73
N PRO A 10 -3.41 11.67 17.92
CA PRO A 10 -4.00 11.12 19.14
C PRO A 10 -5.53 11.00 19.11
N SER A 11 -6.20 11.92 18.39
CA SER A 11 -7.66 12.01 18.34
C SER A 11 -8.24 11.81 16.93
N GLY A 12 -7.42 11.47 15.96
CA GLY A 12 -7.81 11.31 14.57
C GLY A 12 -6.72 11.76 13.59
N PRO A 13 -6.98 11.69 12.28
CA PRO A 13 -6.03 12.12 11.27
C PRO A 13 -5.83 13.65 11.31
N VAL A 14 -4.56 14.07 11.23
CA VAL A 14 -4.16 15.49 11.28
C VAL A 14 -3.18 15.82 10.15
N LEU A 15 -3.18 17.07 9.68
CA LEU A 15 -2.17 17.53 8.72
C LEU A 15 -0.77 17.47 9.33
N HIS A 16 0.22 17.06 8.52
CA HIS A 16 1.60 16.90 8.97
C HIS A 16 2.26 18.22 9.35
N ASP A 17 1.97 19.28 8.61
CA ASP A 17 2.52 20.63 8.85
C ASP A 17 1.76 21.38 9.94
N GLY A 18 0.69 20.83 10.47
CA GLY A 18 -0.14 21.46 11.50
C GLY A 18 -0.89 22.70 11.02
N ALA A 19 -0.88 22.99 9.72
CA ALA A 19 -1.49 24.19 9.17
C ALA A 19 -2.98 23.97 8.85
N GLY A 20 -3.87 24.29 9.81
CA GLY A 20 -5.32 24.29 9.60
C GLY A 20 -6.02 22.99 9.98
N ASP A 21 -7.32 22.96 9.77
CA ASP A 21 -8.18 21.80 9.96
C ASP A 21 -8.26 20.98 8.65
N LEU A 22 -7.98 19.69 8.77
CA LEU A 22 -8.06 18.78 7.64
C LEU A 22 -9.47 18.71 7.05
N ALA A 23 -10.51 18.70 7.89
CA ALA A 23 -11.90 18.63 7.44
C ALA A 23 -12.31 19.87 6.66
N GLU A 24 -11.89 21.05 7.12
CA GLU A 24 -12.16 22.32 6.44
C GLU A 24 -11.44 22.42 5.08
N GLY A 25 -10.21 21.88 4.98
CA GLY A 25 -9.42 21.94 3.74
C GLY A 25 -9.82 20.92 2.69
N LEU A 26 -10.43 19.79 3.06
CA LEU A 26 -10.76 18.70 2.14
C LEU A 26 -11.63 19.12 0.95
N PRO A 27 -12.69 19.94 1.07
CA PRO A 27 -13.51 20.34 -0.08
C PRO A 27 -12.69 20.99 -1.20
N ASP A 28 -11.75 21.85 -0.86
CA ASP A 28 -10.88 22.53 -1.83
C ASP A 28 -9.89 21.57 -2.48
N LEU A 29 -9.30 20.69 -1.71
CA LEU A 29 -8.38 19.65 -2.18
C LEU A 29 -9.06 18.64 -3.11
N MET A 30 -10.37 18.46 -2.96
CA MET A 30 -11.19 17.53 -3.72
C MET A 30 -11.83 18.13 -4.98
N ARG A 31 -11.51 19.36 -5.38
CA ARG A 31 -12.09 20.02 -6.57
C ARG A 31 -11.67 19.40 -7.90
N GLY A 32 -10.42 18.91 -8.00
CA GLY A 32 -9.89 18.29 -9.22
C GLY A 32 -10.57 16.96 -9.56
N ALA A 33 -10.34 16.45 -10.77
CA ALA A 33 -10.74 15.11 -11.20
C ALA A 33 -9.71 14.04 -10.77
N GLY A 34 -9.99 12.77 -11.07
CA GLY A 34 -9.09 11.64 -10.76
C GLY A 34 -9.29 11.03 -9.37
N PRO A 35 -8.62 9.93 -9.05
CA PRO A 35 -8.81 9.19 -7.81
C PRO A 35 -8.15 9.87 -6.61
N VAL A 36 -8.53 9.42 -5.39
CA VAL A 36 -7.71 9.62 -4.20
C VAL A 36 -6.80 8.41 -4.03
N ILE A 37 -5.50 8.65 -3.86
CA ILE A 37 -4.51 7.58 -3.64
C ILE A 37 -3.82 7.79 -2.30
N LEU A 38 -4.10 6.88 -1.36
CA LEU A 38 -3.48 6.83 -0.05
C LEU A 38 -2.16 6.05 -0.15
N MET A 39 -1.08 6.60 0.37
CA MET A 39 0.25 5.99 0.43
C MET A 39 0.61 5.74 1.89
N VAL A 40 0.86 4.47 2.27
CA VAL A 40 1.09 4.07 3.66
C VAL A 40 2.44 3.36 3.80
N HIS A 41 3.32 3.94 4.60
CA HIS A 41 4.67 3.42 4.82
C HIS A 41 4.72 2.24 5.78
N GLY A 42 5.86 1.54 5.81
CA GLY A 42 6.14 0.43 6.71
C GLY A 42 6.96 0.83 7.95
N TYR A 43 7.56 -0.19 8.58
CA TYR A 43 8.36 -0.09 9.79
C TYR A 43 9.55 0.87 9.65
N LYS A 44 9.94 1.48 10.77
CA LYS A 44 11.04 2.44 10.99
C LYS A 44 10.82 3.87 10.51
N TYR A 45 9.74 4.20 9.84
CA TYR A 45 9.35 5.60 9.63
C TYR A 45 8.55 6.15 10.82
N ALA A 46 8.62 7.45 11.03
CA ALA A 46 7.72 8.19 11.91
C ALA A 46 7.59 9.65 11.45
N PRO A 47 6.40 10.23 11.45
CA PRO A 47 6.22 11.67 11.22
C PRO A 47 7.13 12.50 12.13
N HIS A 48 7.64 13.61 11.62
CA HIS A 48 8.52 14.57 12.31
C HIS A 48 9.86 14.01 12.80
N HIS A 49 10.22 12.77 12.44
CA HIS A 49 11.53 12.24 12.79
C HIS A 49 12.61 12.86 11.91
N ALA A 50 13.69 13.34 12.52
CA ALA A 50 14.75 14.12 11.84
C ALA A 50 15.35 13.41 10.60
N THR A 51 15.41 12.07 10.60
CA THR A 51 16.04 11.30 9.52
C THR A 51 15.12 10.31 8.82
N GLU A 52 14.01 9.93 9.43
CA GLU A 52 13.12 8.87 8.95
C GLU A 52 11.67 9.36 8.88
N CYS A 53 11.46 10.65 8.58
CA CYS A 53 10.13 11.17 8.29
C CYS A 53 9.70 10.68 6.90
N PRO A 54 8.56 9.97 6.75
CA PRO A 54 8.14 9.47 5.45
C PRO A 54 7.78 10.59 4.47
N HIS A 55 7.36 11.74 4.99
CA HIS A 55 6.95 12.90 4.20
C HIS A 55 8.14 13.60 3.52
N ASP A 56 9.32 13.56 4.13
CA ASP A 56 10.56 14.08 3.55
C ASP A 56 11.28 13.06 2.66
N HIS A 57 10.81 11.81 2.70
CA HIS A 57 11.37 10.68 1.98
C HIS A 57 10.45 10.22 0.84
N ILE A 58 9.86 9.05 1.03
CA ILE A 58 9.10 8.33 -0.01
C ILE A 58 7.79 9.04 -0.40
N PHE A 59 7.26 9.91 0.45
CA PHE A 59 6.03 10.68 0.18
C PHE A 59 6.31 12.09 -0.37
N SER A 60 7.56 12.50 -0.46
CA SER A 60 7.95 13.75 -1.11
C SER A 60 7.94 13.62 -2.64
N LEU A 61 7.48 14.66 -3.35
CA LEU A 61 7.69 14.79 -4.80
C LEU A 61 9.18 14.93 -5.15
N THR A 62 9.90 15.65 -4.29
CA THR A 62 11.34 15.95 -4.45
C THR A 62 12.10 15.55 -3.18
N PRO A 63 12.35 14.24 -2.95
CA PRO A 63 13.06 13.79 -1.76
C PRO A 63 14.45 14.45 -1.66
N GLN A 64 14.71 15.12 -0.55
CA GLN A 64 15.99 15.79 -0.31
C GLN A 64 17.12 14.82 0.07
N ARG A 65 16.75 13.63 0.56
CA ARG A 65 17.72 12.61 0.97
C ARG A 65 17.90 11.58 -0.12
N THR A 66 19.15 11.25 -0.39
CA THR A 66 19.55 10.22 -1.33
C THR A 66 19.96 8.95 -0.58
N CYS A 67 19.15 7.93 -0.61
CA CYS A 67 19.56 6.58 -0.26
C CYS A 67 18.85 5.60 -1.20
N PHE A 68 19.34 4.37 -1.28
CA PHE A 68 18.79 3.38 -2.23
C PHE A 68 17.29 3.07 -2.04
N LYS A 69 16.75 3.35 -0.84
CA LYS A 69 15.31 3.15 -0.52
C LYS A 69 14.45 4.32 -0.94
N VAL A 70 15.02 5.48 -1.22
CA VAL A 70 14.25 6.69 -1.49
C VAL A 70 13.84 6.71 -2.95
N ARG A 71 12.55 6.56 -3.17
CA ARG A 71 11.83 6.78 -4.42
C ARG A 71 10.61 7.64 -4.12
N SER A 72 10.38 8.66 -4.89
CA SER A 72 9.14 9.43 -4.78
C SER A 72 7.94 8.56 -5.19
N TRP A 73 7.14 8.13 -4.22
CA TRP A 73 5.91 7.42 -4.52
C TRP A 73 4.89 8.32 -5.22
N PRO A 74 4.65 9.58 -4.76
CA PRO A 74 3.71 10.43 -5.46
C PRO A 74 4.11 10.68 -6.92
N ALA A 75 5.37 10.98 -7.22
CA ALA A 75 5.81 11.15 -8.61
C ALA A 75 5.63 9.86 -9.42
N GLY A 76 5.99 8.70 -8.85
CA GLY A 76 5.78 7.38 -9.48
C GLY A 76 4.30 7.04 -9.73
N LEU A 77 3.41 7.52 -8.88
CA LEU A 77 1.95 7.36 -8.99
C LEU A 77 1.27 8.47 -9.81
N GLY A 78 2.07 9.34 -10.47
CA GLY A 78 1.58 10.32 -11.43
C GLY A 78 1.08 11.62 -10.80
N PHE A 79 1.58 11.99 -9.62
CA PHE A 79 1.33 13.29 -9.01
C PHE A 79 2.47 14.28 -9.32
N GLY A 80 2.14 15.57 -9.39
CA GLY A 80 3.12 16.66 -9.57
C GLY A 80 3.45 16.99 -11.02
N ALA A 81 2.77 16.40 -11.99
CA ALA A 81 2.92 16.73 -13.42
C ALA A 81 2.03 17.91 -13.85
N GLY A 82 1.06 18.30 -13.02
CA GLY A 82 0.12 19.40 -13.31
C GLY A 82 -1.07 19.00 -14.19
N ALA A 83 -1.31 17.69 -14.37
CA ALA A 83 -2.48 17.22 -15.12
C ALA A 83 -3.78 17.42 -14.32
N THR A 84 -4.86 17.73 -15.02
CA THR A 84 -6.16 18.05 -14.40
C THR A 84 -6.84 16.84 -13.73
N ASP A 85 -6.43 15.64 -14.09
CA ASP A 85 -6.92 14.36 -13.61
C ASP A 85 -5.96 13.64 -12.63
N GLU A 86 -4.95 14.33 -12.12
CA GLU A 86 -4.03 13.75 -11.12
C GLU A 86 -4.75 13.22 -9.87
N GLY A 87 -5.87 13.83 -9.51
CA GLY A 87 -6.59 13.48 -8.30
C GLY A 87 -5.92 14.03 -7.04
N LEU A 88 -6.07 13.33 -5.92
CA LEU A 88 -5.47 13.71 -4.64
C LEU A 88 -4.56 12.59 -4.13
N GLY A 89 -3.27 12.86 -4.01
CA GLY A 89 -2.31 12.02 -3.31
C GLY A 89 -2.28 12.32 -1.81
N ILE A 90 -2.32 11.32 -0.97
CA ILE A 90 -2.22 11.48 0.49
C ILE A 90 -1.12 10.57 1.03
N GLY A 91 -0.03 11.17 1.52
CA GLY A 91 0.96 10.45 2.32
C GLY A 91 0.43 10.29 3.75
N PHE A 92 0.12 9.06 4.17
CA PHE A 92 -0.35 8.77 5.52
C PHE A 92 0.80 8.28 6.40
N GLY A 93 1.23 9.16 7.32
CA GLY A 93 2.28 8.88 8.29
C GLY A 93 1.72 8.32 9.59
N TRP A 94 2.44 7.38 10.21
CA TRP A 94 2.09 6.79 11.50
C TRP A 94 3.35 6.44 12.29
N PRO A 95 3.30 6.31 13.65
CA PRO A 95 4.49 6.09 14.47
C PRO A 95 4.99 4.64 14.37
N ALA A 96 5.76 4.31 13.34
CA ALA A 96 6.26 2.97 13.04
C ALA A 96 7.69 2.71 13.58
N ARG A 97 8.13 3.45 14.59
CA ARG A 97 9.47 3.30 15.20
C ARG A 97 9.40 2.59 16.56
N GLY A 98 10.58 2.30 17.11
CA GLY A 98 10.72 1.51 18.32
C GLY A 98 10.93 0.03 18.02
N ASN A 99 10.48 -0.85 18.92
CA ASN A 99 10.54 -2.29 18.67
C ASN A 99 9.39 -2.75 17.76
N ILE A 100 9.58 -3.92 17.14
CA ILE A 100 8.65 -4.44 16.14
C ILE A 100 7.25 -4.73 16.73
N TRP A 101 7.16 -5.17 17.98
CA TRP A 101 5.89 -5.48 18.64
C TRP A 101 5.03 -4.23 18.85
N ARG A 102 5.65 -3.13 19.31
CA ARG A 102 4.97 -1.82 19.43
C ARG A 102 4.54 -1.30 18.06
N ALA A 103 5.42 -1.36 17.06
CA ALA A 103 5.08 -0.93 15.71
C ALA A 103 3.95 -1.79 15.12
N TYR A 104 3.94 -3.08 15.37
CA TYR A 104 2.88 -3.98 14.91
C TYR A 104 1.52 -3.68 15.58
N ALA A 105 1.51 -3.34 16.87
CA ALA A 105 0.30 -2.89 17.56
C ALA A 105 -0.18 -1.54 17.03
N ALA A 106 0.72 -0.54 16.98
CA ALA A 106 0.41 0.81 16.49
C ALA A 106 -0.11 0.82 15.03
N ALA A 107 0.28 -0.15 14.20
CA ALA A 107 -0.25 -0.28 12.85
C ALA A 107 -1.76 -0.55 12.82
N ALA A 108 -2.29 -1.34 13.77
CA ALA A 108 -3.72 -1.57 13.85
C ALA A 108 -4.48 -0.32 14.33
N GLU A 109 -3.93 0.41 15.30
CA GLU A 109 -4.48 1.68 15.79
C GLU A 109 -4.48 2.74 14.69
N ALA A 110 -3.38 2.87 13.94
CA ALA A 110 -3.30 3.73 12.77
C ALA A 110 -4.33 3.35 11.68
N GLY A 111 -4.71 2.08 11.59
CA GLY A 111 -5.77 1.60 10.70
C GLY A 111 -7.13 2.23 11.00
N ALA A 112 -7.51 2.34 12.27
CA ALA A 112 -8.76 3.02 12.65
C ALA A 112 -8.75 4.51 12.24
N GLN A 113 -7.60 5.17 12.36
CA GLN A 113 -7.45 6.56 11.96
C GLN A 113 -7.42 6.75 10.44
N LEU A 114 -6.81 5.81 9.70
CA LEU A 114 -6.90 5.79 8.24
C LEU A 114 -8.36 5.63 7.79
N ALA A 115 -9.15 4.81 8.50
CA ALA A 115 -10.57 4.67 8.22
C ALA A 115 -11.33 5.97 8.46
N GLN A 116 -11.04 6.72 9.53
CA GLN A 116 -11.62 8.05 9.75
C GLN A 116 -11.29 9.00 8.59
N LEU A 117 -10.02 9.03 8.14
CA LEU A 117 -9.63 9.84 6.97
C LEU A 117 -10.43 9.46 5.72
N VAL A 118 -10.58 8.17 5.44
CA VAL A 118 -11.40 7.68 4.32
C VAL A 118 -12.85 8.16 4.43
N MET A 119 -13.44 8.10 5.63
CA MET A 119 -14.80 8.57 5.86
C MET A 119 -14.95 10.08 5.70
N MET A 120 -13.97 10.89 6.13
CA MET A 120 -13.94 12.33 5.89
C MET A 120 -13.91 12.65 4.39
N ILE A 121 -13.06 11.96 3.62
CA ILE A 121 -12.99 12.11 2.17
C ILE A 121 -14.34 11.76 1.52
N ARG A 122 -14.95 10.65 1.92
CA ARG A 122 -16.24 10.21 1.39
C ARG A 122 -17.40 11.14 1.74
N ALA A 123 -17.34 11.80 2.89
CA ALA A 123 -18.34 12.81 3.27
C ALA A 123 -18.33 14.01 2.31
N VAL A 124 -17.16 14.37 1.76
CA VAL A 124 -17.01 15.46 0.78
C VAL A 124 -17.35 14.98 -0.66
N ARG A 125 -16.85 13.82 -1.04
CA ARG A 125 -17.02 13.27 -2.42
C ARG A 125 -17.27 11.75 -2.34
N PRO A 126 -18.53 11.31 -2.13
CA PRO A 126 -18.88 9.89 -1.97
C PRO A 126 -18.65 9.06 -3.24
N ASP A 127 -18.72 9.68 -4.41
CA ASP A 127 -18.53 9.11 -5.74
C ASP A 127 -17.07 8.88 -6.13
N ARG A 128 -16.14 9.55 -5.44
CA ARG A 128 -14.73 9.55 -5.84
C ARG A 128 -14.02 8.25 -5.45
N PRO A 129 -13.38 7.56 -6.41
CA PRO A 129 -12.68 6.32 -6.09
C PRO A 129 -11.48 6.58 -5.16
N ILE A 130 -11.40 5.81 -4.08
CA ILE A 130 -10.29 5.83 -3.13
C ILE A 130 -9.51 4.54 -3.31
N HIS A 131 -8.20 4.65 -3.44
CA HIS A 131 -7.26 3.55 -3.54
C HIS A 131 -6.17 3.69 -2.49
N ALA A 132 -5.48 2.59 -2.15
CA ALA A 132 -4.30 2.68 -1.30
C ALA A 132 -3.15 1.82 -1.82
N VAL A 133 -1.92 2.30 -1.58
CA VAL A 133 -0.66 1.56 -1.74
C VAL A 133 0.02 1.51 -0.38
N ALA A 134 0.37 0.33 0.09
CA ALA A 134 0.95 0.14 1.41
C ALA A 134 2.16 -0.80 1.36
N HIS A 135 3.25 -0.43 2.03
CA HIS A 135 4.46 -1.25 2.09
C HIS A 135 4.66 -1.85 3.48
N SER A 136 5.08 -3.12 3.52
CA SER A 136 5.49 -3.77 4.78
C SER A 136 4.39 -3.72 5.85
N LEU A 137 4.66 -3.22 7.06
CA LEU A 137 3.65 -3.02 8.12
C LEU A 137 2.54 -2.03 7.75
N GLY A 138 2.71 -1.21 6.71
CA GLY A 138 1.61 -0.43 6.15
C GLY A 138 0.46 -1.29 5.62
N ALA A 139 0.74 -2.52 5.21
CA ALA A 139 -0.30 -3.49 4.85
C ALA A 139 -1.24 -3.79 6.02
N ARG A 140 -0.69 -3.92 7.24
CA ARG A 140 -1.50 -4.09 8.45
C ARG A 140 -2.37 -2.86 8.73
N VAL A 141 -1.86 -1.64 8.49
CA VAL A 141 -2.64 -0.40 8.64
C VAL A 141 -3.87 -0.44 7.73
N VAL A 142 -3.68 -0.66 6.42
CA VAL A 142 -4.79 -0.63 5.46
C VAL A 142 -5.76 -1.80 5.64
N LEU A 143 -5.28 -2.99 5.99
CA LEU A 143 -6.13 -4.14 6.28
C LEU A 143 -6.96 -3.93 7.56
N SER A 144 -6.36 -3.36 8.62
CA SER A 144 -7.08 -3.01 9.84
C SER A 144 -8.14 -1.94 9.61
N ALA A 145 -7.91 -0.99 8.69
CA ALA A 145 -8.88 0.03 8.33
C ALA A 145 -10.18 -0.56 7.76
N LEU A 146 -10.11 -1.68 7.02
CA LEU A 146 -11.29 -2.29 6.40
C LEU A 146 -12.37 -2.70 7.40
N ALA A 147 -11.99 -3.04 8.65
CA ALA A 147 -12.93 -3.39 9.70
C ALA A 147 -13.81 -2.22 10.16
N HIS A 148 -13.40 -0.99 9.86
CA HIS A 148 -14.06 0.26 10.27
C HIS A 148 -14.76 0.97 9.10
N LEU A 149 -14.78 0.36 7.92
CA LEU A 149 -15.26 0.99 6.70
C LEU A 149 -16.51 0.27 6.15
N PRO A 150 -17.44 1.02 5.54
CA PRO A 150 -18.55 0.44 4.80
C PRO A 150 -18.08 -0.16 3.47
N GLU A 151 -18.93 -0.96 2.86
CA GLU A 151 -18.73 -1.48 1.52
C GLU A 151 -18.48 -0.35 0.49
N GLY A 152 -17.55 -0.58 -0.43
CA GLY A 152 -17.18 0.38 -1.47
C GLY A 152 -16.42 1.62 -0.98
N ALA A 153 -16.03 1.69 0.30
CA ALA A 153 -15.26 2.83 0.82
C ALA A 153 -13.87 2.93 0.19
N VAL A 154 -13.24 1.80 -0.09
CA VAL A 154 -11.96 1.72 -0.81
C VAL A 154 -12.14 0.75 -1.97
N ARG A 155 -11.67 1.13 -3.15
CA ARG A 155 -11.87 0.34 -4.36
C ARG A 155 -10.75 -0.64 -4.63
N ARG A 156 -9.48 -0.23 -4.47
CA ARG A 156 -8.32 -1.09 -4.74
C ARG A 156 -7.21 -0.86 -3.72
N LEU A 157 -6.63 -1.95 -3.24
CA LEU A 157 -5.46 -1.96 -2.37
C LEU A 157 -4.30 -2.64 -3.09
N ILE A 158 -3.12 -2.02 -3.10
CA ILE A 158 -1.87 -2.64 -3.54
C ILE A 158 -0.98 -2.81 -2.31
N LEU A 159 -0.67 -4.04 -1.94
CA LEU A 159 0.23 -4.37 -0.83
C LEU A 159 1.61 -4.72 -1.38
N LEU A 160 2.62 -3.98 -0.99
CA LEU A 160 4.00 -4.13 -1.42
C LEU A 160 4.79 -4.86 -0.33
N ALA A 161 5.15 -6.13 -0.53
CA ALA A 161 5.78 -6.96 0.49
C ALA A 161 5.08 -6.84 1.85
N GLY A 162 3.77 -7.10 1.86
CA GLY A 162 2.90 -6.85 3.01
C GLY A 162 3.28 -7.67 4.24
N ALA A 163 3.59 -6.99 5.35
CA ALA A 163 3.96 -7.61 6.63
C ALA A 163 2.73 -7.79 7.51
N GLU A 164 1.92 -8.79 7.20
CA GLU A 164 0.76 -9.24 7.96
C GLU A 164 0.57 -10.74 7.77
N PHE A 165 -0.20 -11.36 8.64
CA PHE A 165 -0.55 -12.78 8.56
C PHE A 165 -1.75 -13.04 7.65
N GLY A 166 -1.72 -14.19 6.96
CA GLY A 166 -2.77 -14.57 6.01
C GLY A 166 -4.16 -14.64 6.63
N GLN A 167 -4.29 -15.12 7.86
CA GLN A 167 -5.56 -15.19 8.55
C GLN A 167 -6.13 -13.80 8.93
N ARG A 168 -5.26 -12.85 9.29
CA ARG A 168 -5.71 -11.46 9.53
C ARG A 168 -6.15 -10.78 8.24
N ALA A 169 -5.45 -11.04 7.14
CA ALA A 169 -5.87 -10.54 5.84
C ALA A 169 -7.21 -11.15 5.40
N ALA A 170 -7.40 -12.45 5.60
CA ALA A 170 -8.67 -13.12 5.32
C ALA A 170 -9.81 -12.53 6.14
N ALA A 171 -9.60 -12.30 7.45
CA ALA A 171 -10.58 -11.65 8.31
C ALA A 171 -10.91 -10.21 7.86
N ALA A 172 -9.91 -9.44 7.43
CA ALA A 172 -10.11 -8.11 6.89
C ALA A 172 -10.92 -8.13 5.58
N LEU A 173 -10.68 -9.10 4.72
CA LEU A 173 -11.41 -9.30 3.47
C LEU A 173 -12.85 -9.80 3.66
N ASP A 174 -13.17 -10.39 4.81
CA ASP A 174 -14.53 -10.81 5.16
C ASP A 174 -15.40 -9.69 5.75
N THR A 175 -14.85 -8.51 5.97
CA THR A 175 -15.61 -7.32 6.37
C THR A 175 -16.44 -6.75 5.21
N PRO A 176 -17.45 -5.89 5.45
CA PRO A 176 -18.20 -5.23 4.37
C PRO A 176 -17.30 -4.52 3.35
N ALA A 177 -16.35 -3.72 3.81
CA ALA A 177 -15.39 -3.06 2.91
C ALA A 177 -14.45 -4.05 2.22
N GLY A 178 -14.03 -5.09 2.94
CA GLY A 178 -13.11 -6.11 2.42
C GLY A 178 -13.69 -6.95 1.30
N ARG A 179 -14.98 -7.26 1.32
CA ARG A 179 -15.65 -7.99 0.24
C ARG A 179 -15.76 -7.20 -1.05
N GLY A 180 -15.84 -5.88 -0.95
CA GLY A 180 -15.93 -4.97 -2.12
C GLY A 180 -14.58 -4.48 -2.65
N VAL A 181 -13.48 -4.65 -1.91
CA VAL A 181 -12.16 -4.14 -2.32
C VAL A 181 -11.44 -5.12 -3.24
N GLU A 182 -10.78 -4.62 -4.28
CA GLU A 182 -9.82 -5.41 -5.06
C GLU A 182 -8.44 -5.34 -4.40
N LEU A 183 -7.94 -6.46 -3.92
CA LEU A 183 -6.63 -6.57 -3.29
C LEU A 183 -5.60 -7.14 -4.27
N ILE A 184 -4.53 -6.39 -4.50
CA ILE A 184 -3.36 -6.82 -5.28
C ILE A 184 -2.18 -6.97 -4.34
N ASN A 185 -1.77 -8.20 -4.06
CA ASN A 185 -0.65 -8.54 -3.20
C ASN A 185 0.62 -8.71 -4.03
N ILE A 186 1.53 -7.76 -3.94
CA ILE A 186 2.84 -7.79 -4.63
C ILE A 186 3.83 -8.51 -3.75
N THR A 187 4.31 -9.65 -4.20
CA THR A 187 5.27 -10.51 -3.50
C THR A 187 6.54 -10.69 -4.30
N SER A 188 7.61 -11.13 -3.66
CA SER A 188 8.88 -11.52 -4.28
C SER A 188 9.64 -12.42 -3.33
N ARG A 189 10.40 -13.40 -3.83
CA ARG A 189 11.33 -14.20 -3.03
C ARG A 189 12.45 -13.37 -2.39
N GLU A 190 12.74 -12.20 -2.97
CA GLU A 190 13.66 -11.25 -2.33
C GLU A 190 13.19 -10.82 -0.94
N ASN A 191 11.87 -10.93 -0.64
CA ASN A 191 11.28 -10.61 0.65
C ASN A 191 11.21 -11.80 1.63
N ASP A 192 11.50 -13.01 1.22
CA ASP A 192 11.29 -14.23 2.03
C ASP A 192 11.98 -14.18 3.40
N PHE A 193 13.16 -13.55 3.48
CA PHE A 193 13.85 -13.35 4.75
C PHE A 193 13.07 -12.45 5.71
N TYR A 194 12.43 -11.40 5.22
CA TYR A 194 11.62 -10.49 6.05
C TYR A 194 10.29 -11.13 6.44
N ASP A 195 9.70 -11.93 5.57
CA ASP A 195 8.53 -12.75 5.90
C ASP A 195 8.85 -13.75 7.04
N PHE A 196 9.98 -14.40 6.95
CA PHE A 196 10.48 -15.30 8.02
C PHE A 196 10.72 -14.55 9.33
N LEU A 197 11.34 -13.36 9.28
CA LEU A 197 11.52 -12.53 10.47
C LEU A 197 10.20 -12.13 11.12
N LEU A 198 9.19 -11.77 10.32
CA LEU A 198 7.85 -11.47 10.84
C LEU A 198 7.28 -12.69 11.61
N GLU A 199 7.36 -13.87 11.00
CA GLU A 199 6.85 -15.12 11.60
C GLU A 199 7.58 -15.53 12.86
N CYS A 200 8.88 -15.21 12.98
CA CYS A 200 9.67 -15.45 14.18
C CYS A 200 9.39 -14.45 15.31
N LEU A 201 9.15 -13.20 14.98
CA LEU A 201 9.08 -12.10 15.94
C LEU A 201 7.65 -11.80 16.41
N ILE A 202 6.68 -11.99 15.55
CA ILE A 202 5.27 -11.69 15.85
C ILE A 202 4.50 -13.00 16.03
N PRO A 203 3.78 -13.17 17.15
CA PRO A 203 2.94 -14.35 17.34
C PRO A 203 1.88 -14.46 16.26
N ALA A 204 1.85 -15.58 15.56
CA ALA A 204 0.82 -15.88 14.58
C ALA A 204 -0.56 -15.93 15.25
N PRO A 205 -1.63 -15.36 14.62
CA PRO A 205 -2.98 -15.39 15.18
C PRO A 205 -3.53 -16.82 15.35
N ARG A 206 -3.04 -17.76 14.55
CA ARG A 206 -3.36 -19.17 14.60
C ARG A 206 -2.10 -20.01 14.34
N ARG A 207 -1.99 -21.14 15.00
CA ARG A 207 -0.87 -22.09 14.76
C ARG A 207 -0.82 -22.49 13.29
N GLY A 208 0.36 -22.33 12.68
CA GLY A 208 0.59 -22.65 11.27
C GLY A 208 0.21 -21.53 10.29
N ASP A 209 -0.29 -20.39 10.77
CA ASP A 209 -0.50 -19.23 9.90
C ASP A 209 0.83 -18.67 9.40
N ARG A 210 0.81 -18.12 8.18
CA ARG A 210 2.00 -17.64 7.49
C ARG A 210 1.83 -16.16 7.13
N SER A 211 2.96 -15.48 6.90
CA SER A 211 2.95 -14.12 6.37
C SER A 211 2.25 -14.03 5.02
N LEU A 212 1.71 -12.87 4.67
CA LEU A 212 1.05 -12.60 3.38
C LEU A 212 1.93 -12.90 2.17
N GLY A 213 3.23 -12.77 2.33
CA GLY A 213 4.20 -13.14 1.31
C GLY A 213 4.19 -14.63 0.98
N LEU A 214 3.83 -15.48 1.95
CA LEU A 214 3.84 -16.95 1.88
C LEU A 214 2.45 -17.56 1.88
N ALA A 215 1.47 -16.88 2.50
CA ALA A 215 0.09 -17.30 2.49
C ALA A 215 -0.54 -16.96 1.14
N LEU A 216 -1.13 -17.95 0.48
CA LEU A 216 -1.97 -17.71 -0.66
C LEU A 216 -3.32 -17.21 -0.15
N THR A 217 -3.47 -15.90 0.00
CA THR A 217 -4.80 -15.32 0.18
C THR A 217 -5.53 -15.46 -1.15
N THR A 218 -6.55 -16.29 -1.17
CA THR A 218 -7.35 -16.56 -2.37
C THR A 218 -8.74 -15.93 -2.25
N GLY A 219 -9.29 -15.50 -3.36
CA GLY A 219 -10.63 -14.93 -3.42
C GLY A 219 -10.91 -14.30 -4.77
N PRO A 220 -12.19 -14.07 -5.11
CA PRO A 220 -12.55 -13.47 -6.40
C PRO A 220 -12.01 -12.03 -6.53
N ASN A 221 -11.79 -11.35 -5.42
CA ASN A 221 -11.28 -9.98 -5.33
C ASN A 221 -9.81 -9.89 -4.93
N VAL A 222 -9.05 -11.01 -4.93
CA VAL A 222 -7.62 -11.03 -4.57
C VAL A 222 -6.78 -11.48 -5.75
N LEU A 223 -5.68 -10.78 -6.02
CA LEU A 223 -4.65 -11.17 -6.99
C LEU A 223 -3.28 -11.09 -6.33
N THR A 224 -2.53 -12.18 -6.36
CA THR A 224 -1.12 -12.18 -5.94
C THR A 224 -0.21 -12.14 -7.16
N LEU A 225 0.71 -11.17 -7.19
CA LEU A 225 1.72 -10.99 -8.23
C LEU A 225 3.11 -11.23 -7.64
N GLN A 226 3.74 -12.34 -8.02
CA GLN A 226 5.12 -12.61 -7.67
C GLN A 226 6.05 -11.93 -8.68
N MET A 227 6.68 -10.83 -8.27
CA MET A 227 7.41 -9.93 -9.17
C MET A 227 8.81 -10.43 -9.57
N ASP A 228 9.31 -11.50 -8.98
CA ASP A 228 10.54 -12.18 -9.40
C ASP A 228 10.27 -13.44 -10.23
N HIS A 229 9.02 -13.81 -10.47
CA HIS A 229 8.66 -14.96 -11.30
C HIS A 229 8.82 -14.63 -12.78
N PRO A 230 9.62 -15.38 -13.56
CA PRO A 230 9.91 -15.05 -14.96
C PRO A 230 8.65 -14.98 -15.84
N GLY A 231 7.70 -15.89 -15.63
CA GLY A 231 6.42 -15.89 -16.35
C GLY A 231 5.56 -14.67 -16.06
N THR A 232 5.57 -14.18 -14.81
CA THR A 232 4.88 -12.93 -14.45
C THR A 232 5.51 -11.73 -15.14
N LEU A 233 6.84 -11.61 -15.11
CA LEU A 233 7.55 -10.51 -15.77
C LEU A 233 7.35 -10.55 -17.30
N ALA A 234 7.37 -11.73 -17.91
CA ALA A 234 7.10 -11.88 -19.33
C ALA A 234 5.66 -11.50 -19.71
N ALA A 235 4.67 -11.87 -18.88
CA ALA A 235 3.27 -11.49 -19.09
C ALA A 235 3.06 -9.97 -18.94
N LEU A 236 3.65 -9.35 -17.92
CA LEU A 236 3.61 -7.90 -17.72
C LEU A 236 4.31 -7.16 -18.87
N ASN A 237 5.43 -7.66 -19.36
CA ASN A 237 6.12 -7.09 -20.51
C ASN A 237 5.24 -7.11 -21.77
N ARG A 238 4.56 -8.24 -22.07
CA ARG A 238 3.60 -8.31 -23.19
C ARG A 238 2.43 -7.32 -23.01
N ALA A 239 2.06 -7.01 -21.77
CA ALA A 239 1.05 -6.00 -21.48
C ALA A 239 1.59 -4.55 -21.49
N GLY A 240 2.85 -4.34 -21.88
CA GLY A 240 3.47 -3.02 -22.01
C GLY A 240 4.18 -2.53 -20.73
N PHE A 241 4.35 -3.38 -19.71
CA PHE A 241 5.05 -3.03 -18.47
C PHE A 241 6.46 -3.63 -18.45
N SER A 242 7.46 -2.83 -18.81
CA SER A 242 8.86 -3.23 -18.73
C SER A 242 9.36 -3.09 -17.30
N ILE A 243 9.33 -4.19 -16.55
CA ILE A 243 9.80 -4.26 -15.17
C ILE A 243 11.14 -4.99 -15.14
N ALA A 244 12.14 -4.38 -14.51
CA ALA A 244 13.47 -4.97 -14.38
C ALA A 244 13.41 -6.29 -13.58
N PRO A 245 14.27 -7.28 -13.91
CA PRO A 245 14.38 -8.51 -13.13
C PRO A 245 14.90 -8.23 -11.70
N PRO A 246 14.79 -9.19 -10.77
CA PRO A 246 15.37 -9.05 -9.43
C PRO A 246 16.88 -8.84 -9.49
N ALA A 247 17.38 -7.87 -8.72
CA ALA A 247 18.80 -7.51 -8.68
C ALA A 247 19.53 -8.07 -7.45
N ALA A 248 18.79 -8.60 -6.46
CA ALA A 248 19.34 -9.12 -5.22
C ALA A 248 18.63 -10.39 -4.76
N ARG A 249 19.30 -11.22 -3.96
CA ARG A 249 18.65 -12.38 -3.32
C ARG A 249 17.73 -11.98 -2.17
N VAL A 250 18.07 -10.89 -1.46
CA VAL A 250 17.30 -10.36 -0.33
C VAL A 250 17.13 -8.86 -0.49
N CYS A 251 15.91 -8.41 -0.66
CA CYS A 251 15.57 -6.99 -0.75
C CYS A 251 14.10 -6.75 -0.36
N HIS A 252 13.87 -6.09 0.76
CA HIS A 252 12.53 -5.73 1.23
C HIS A 252 11.88 -4.58 0.45
N TRP A 253 12.72 -3.78 -0.21
CA TRP A 253 12.29 -2.54 -0.87
C TRP A 253 12.11 -2.71 -2.38
N SER A 254 12.50 -3.85 -2.95
CA SER A 254 12.39 -4.11 -4.39
C SER A 254 10.97 -3.88 -4.96
N PRO A 255 9.86 -4.11 -4.22
CA PRO A 255 8.53 -3.86 -4.76
C PRO A 255 8.25 -2.39 -5.13
N TYR A 256 9.03 -1.43 -4.63
CA TYR A 256 8.88 -0.03 -5.04
C TYR A 256 10.18 0.62 -5.53
N THR A 257 11.34 -0.02 -5.35
CA THR A 257 12.62 0.53 -5.85
C THR A 257 12.99 -0.01 -7.23
N ARG A 258 12.41 -1.14 -7.63
CA ARG A 258 12.69 -1.80 -8.91
C ARG A 258 12.21 -0.92 -10.07
N PRO A 259 13.05 -0.71 -11.12
CA PRO A 259 12.64 0.05 -12.30
C PRO A 259 11.38 -0.55 -12.96
N GLY A 260 10.46 0.31 -13.35
CA GLY A 260 9.23 -0.05 -14.06
C GLY A 260 8.00 -0.37 -13.18
N VAL A 261 8.17 -0.65 -11.87
CA VAL A 261 7.04 -1.06 -11.01
C VAL A 261 5.99 0.05 -10.83
N PHE A 262 6.41 1.29 -10.73
CA PHE A 262 5.47 2.39 -10.57
C PHE A 262 4.61 2.64 -11.81
N SER A 263 5.10 2.36 -13.01
CA SER A 263 4.29 2.40 -14.22
C SER A 263 3.09 1.43 -14.12
N LEU A 264 3.34 0.22 -13.62
CA LEU A 264 2.26 -0.75 -13.35
C LEU A 264 1.30 -0.24 -12.27
N TYR A 265 1.81 0.22 -11.12
CA TYR A 265 0.96 0.66 -10.00
C TYR A 265 0.13 1.88 -10.37
N ASN A 266 0.71 2.84 -11.07
CA ASN A 266 0.00 3.99 -11.61
C ASN A 266 -1.18 3.54 -12.49
N ARG A 267 -0.92 2.65 -13.45
CA ARG A 267 -1.96 2.12 -14.33
C ARG A 267 -3.04 1.36 -13.56
N LEU A 268 -2.65 0.52 -12.60
CA LEU A 268 -3.59 -0.24 -11.76
C LEU A 268 -4.53 0.67 -10.96
N LEU A 269 -4.04 1.80 -10.45
CA LEU A 269 -4.82 2.71 -9.59
C LEU A 269 -5.63 3.73 -10.38
N ARG A 270 -5.29 4.01 -11.65
CA ARG A 270 -5.92 5.07 -12.44
C ARG A 270 -6.82 4.55 -13.57
N ALA A 271 -6.58 3.32 -14.06
CA ALA A 271 -7.37 2.76 -15.16
C ALA A 271 -8.83 2.43 -14.78
N GLY A 272 -9.15 2.42 -13.49
CA GLY A 272 -10.53 2.16 -13.06
C GLY A 272 -11.12 0.87 -13.62
N PRO A 273 -12.33 0.92 -14.20
CA PRO A 273 -13.01 -0.24 -14.79
C PRO A 273 -12.29 -0.84 -15.99
N ASP A 274 -11.42 -0.07 -16.67
CA ASP A 274 -10.76 -0.51 -17.91
C ASP A 274 -9.70 -1.60 -17.67
N LEU A 275 -9.31 -1.82 -16.42
CA LEU A 275 -8.38 -2.88 -16.04
C LEU A 275 -8.94 -3.70 -14.87
N PRO A 276 -9.98 -4.52 -15.09
CA PRO A 276 -10.59 -5.33 -14.05
C PRO A 276 -9.64 -6.43 -13.59
N LEU A 277 -9.75 -6.81 -12.31
CA LEU A 277 -8.92 -7.85 -11.70
C LEU A 277 -9.01 -9.19 -12.43
N ALA A 278 -10.17 -9.52 -12.99
CA ALA A 278 -10.38 -10.73 -13.78
C ALA A 278 -9.52 -10.78 -15.04
N ALA A 279 -9.39 -9.65 -15.75
CA ALA A 279 -8.54 -9.55 -16.94
C ALA A 279 -7.06 -9.71 -16.58
N LEU A 280 -6.61 -9.09 -15.47
CA LEU A 280 -5.26 -9.27 -14.96
C LEU A 280 -4.99 -10.73 -14.59
N ARG A 281 -5.93 -11.38 -13.89
CA ARG A 281 -5.81 -12.78 -13.50
C ARG A 281 -5.71 -13.71 -14.71
N ALA A 282 -6.47 -13.46 -15.77
CA ALA A 282 -6.43 -14.26 -16.99
C ALA A 282 -5.10 -14.10 -17.77
N ALA A 283 -4.46 -12.93 -17.68
CA ALA A 283 -3.21 -12.64 -18.38
C ALA A 283 -1.95 -13.14 -17.64
N LEU A 284 -2.06 -13.49 -16.38
CA LEU A 284 -0.93 -13.81 -15.51
C LEU A 284 -0.84 -15.30 -15.19
N PRO A 285 0.36 -15.86 -14.95
CA PRO A 285 0.49 -17.26 -14.60
C PRO A 285 -0.14 -17.54 -13.22
N CYS A 286 -0.89 -18.64 -13.14
CA CYS A 286 -1.51 -19.11 -11.89
C CYS A 286 -0.51 -19.70 -10.90
N VAL A 287 0.68 -20.06 -11.35
CA VAL A 287 1.68 -20.79 -10.56
C VAL A 287 2.76 -19.82 -10.10
N THR A 288 3.00 -19.81 -8.79
CA THR A 288 4.15 -19.14 -8.18
C THR A 288 5.24 -20.15 -7.90
N GLU A 289 6.51 -19.76 -8.05
CA GLU A 289 7.62 -20.63 -7.64
C GLU A 289 7.66 -20.82 -6.12
N PRO A 290 8.12 -22.01 -5.64
CA PRO A 290 8.35 -22.21 -4.22
C PRO A 290 9.32 -21.19 -3.65
N ARG A 291 9.10 -20.79 -2.41
CA ARG A 291 9.92 -19.82 -1.72
C ARG A 291 10.94 -20.52 -0.84
N TRP A 292 12.15 -19.97 -0.74
CA TRP A 292 13.22 -20.56 0.04
C TRP A 292 12.91 -20.60 1.55
N SER A 293 12.14 -19.66 2.08
CA SER A 293 11.72 -19.62 3.49
C SER A 293 10.71 -20.71 3.86
N ARG A 294 10.26 -21.51 2.91
CA ARG A 294 9.39 -22.67 3.13
C ARG A 294 10.16 -23.99 3.24
N LEU A 295 11.44 -23.96 2.93
CA LEU A 295 12.33 -25.10 3.07
C LEU A 295 12.88 -25.17 4.49
#